data_b8020dd5f864baccf0690109ffb5df11
#
_entry.id   b8020dd5f864baccf0690109ffb5df11
#
_cell.length_a   1.000
_cell.length_b   1.000
_cell.length_c   1.000
_cell.angle_alpha   90.00
_cell.angle_beta   90.00
_cell.angle_gamma   90.00
#
_symmetry.space_group_name_H-M   'P 1'
#
loop_
_entity.id
_entity.type
_entity.pdbx_description
1 polymer ?
#
loop_
_entity_poly.entity_id
_entity_poly.type
_entity_poly.pdbx_seq_one_letter_code
_entity_poly.pdbx_strand_id
1 'polypeptide(L)'
;MFFLDYSKSNKNEKISEQYIKAGIHLTSNEKEKSKLIYKEIILSKNKFYSILALNSIIENELEENSAEILKLFEVIENINIKKEQKNLVKLKKALYLKKISKDTEGNKLLKEIIADNSIWKEAAMEVLNN
;
A
#
# COMPACT_ATOMS: atom_id res chain seq x y z
N MET A 1 -24.58 17.04 8.53
CA MET A 1 -24.33 15.59 8.50
C MET A 1 -24.65 14.96 7.16
N PHE A 2 -25.79 15.26 6.62
CA PHE A 2 -26.22 14.74 5.33
C PHE A 2 -25.24 15.09 4.19
N PHE A 3 -24.75 16.33 4.18
CA PHE A 3 -23.81 16.79 3.15
C PHE A 3 -22.43 16.13 3.26
N LEU A 4 -21.98 15.86 4.48
CA LEU A 4 -20.70 15.21 4.70
C LEU A 4 -20.70 13.76 4.18
N ASP A 5 -21.80 13.03 4.43
CA ASP A 5 -21.93 11.65 3.97
C ASP A 5 -21.99 11.58 2.45
N TYR A 6 -22.74 12.48 1.84
CA TYR A 6 -22.83 12.56 0.38
C TYR A 6 -21.48 12.89 -0.25
N SER A 7 -20.77 13.88 0.29
CA SER A 7 -19.45 14.29 -0.19
C SER A 7 -18.43 13.15 -0.08
N LYS A 8 -18.44 12.43 1.05
CA LYS A 8 -17.56 11.28 1.29
C LYS A 8 -17.86 10.14 0.32
N SER A 9 -19.12 9.81 0.13
CA SER A 9 -19.54 8.77 -0.82
C SER A 9 -19.13 9.13 -2.24
N ASN A 10 -19.30 10.39 -2.63
CA ASN A 10 -18.94 10.87 -3.96
C ASN A 10 -17.42 10.79 -4.19
N LYS A 11 -16.62 11.12 -3.17
CA LYS A 11 -15.16 11.00 -3.23
C LYS A 11 -14.73 9.54 -3.38
N ASN A 12 -15.36 8.63 -2.65
CA ASN A 12 -15.06 7.20 -2.75
C ASN A 12 -15.41 6.63 -4.12
N GLU A 13 -16.51 7.05 -4.69
CA GLU A 13 -16.90 6.66 -6.06
C GLU A 13 -15.85 7.13 -7.07
N LYS A 14 -15.39 8.36 -6.92
CA LYS A 14 -14.38 8.94 -7.80
C LYS A 14 -13.05 8.19 -7.70
N ILE A 15 -12.63 7.85 -6.50
CA ILE A 15 -11.40 7.09 -6.27
C ILE A 15 -11.52 5.67 -6.86
N SER A 16 -12.68 5.01 -6.68
CA SER A 16 -12.88 3.67 -7.25
C SER A 16 -12.85 3.71 -8.78
N GLU A 17 -13.42 4.75 -9.39
CA GLU A 17 -13.35 4.94 -10.83
C GLU A 17 -11.91 5.14 -11.30
N GLN A 18 -11.13 5.92 -10.58
CA GLN A 18 -9.72 6.13 -10.88
C GLN A 18 -8.93 4.82 -10.77
N TYR A 19 -9.24 4.00 -9.77
CA TYR A 19 -8.59 2.71 -9.58
C TYR A 19 -8.85 1.78 -10.78
N ILE A 20 -10.10 1.72 -11.23
CA ILE A 20 -10.48 0.95 -12.42
C ILE A 20 -9.76 1.48 -13.66
N LYS A 21 -9.73 2.81 -13.81
CA LYS A 21 -9.07 3.46 -14.94
C LYS A 21 -7.57 3.13 -14.99
N ALA A 22 -6.90 3.15 -13.82
CA ALA A 22 -5.50 2.77 -13.73
C ALA A 22 -5.30 1.32 -14.19
N GLY A 23 -6.21 0.41 -13.79
CA GLY A 23 -6.18 -0.99 -14.22
C GLY A 23 -6.34 -1.15 -15.72
N ILE A 24 -7.21 -0.34 -16.33
CA ILE A 24 -7.41 -0.36 -17.78
C ILE A 24 -6.12 0.06 -18.50
N HIS A 25 -5.49 1.14 -18.05
CA HIS A 25 -4.20 1.57 -18.61
C HIS A 25 -3.13 0.49 -18.46
N LEU A 26 -3.14 -0.20 -17.32
CA LEU A 26 -2.18 -1.27 -17.06
C LEU A 26 -2.35 -2.42 -18.08
N THR A 27 -3.59 -2.86 -18.31
CA THR A 27 -3.87 -3.93 -19.26
C THR A 27 -3.59 -3.51 -20.70
N SER A 28 -3.65 -2.22 -20.98
CA SER A 28 -3.33 -1.66 -22.30
C SER A 28 -1.82 -1.36 -22.46
N ASN A 29 -1.01 -1.80 -21.50
CA ASN A 29 0.44 -1.59 -21.48
C ASN A 29 0.85 -0.11 -21.44
N GLU A 30 -0.01 0.72 -20.86
CA GLU A 30 0.25 2.15 -20.64
C GLU A 30 0.72 2.35 -19.20
N LYS A 31 1.89 1.81 -18.89
CA LYS A 31 2.42 1.73 -17.51
C LYS A 31 2.60 3.08 -16.84
N GLU A 32 3.07 4.09 -17.58
CA GLU A 32 3.29 5.43 -17.00
C GLU A 32 1.97 6.09 -16.59
N LYS A 33 0.94 5.98 -17.42
CA LYS A 33 -0.39 6.50 -17.09
C LYS A 33 -0.97 5.79 -15.89
N SER A 34 -0.84 4.47 -15.85
CA SER A 34 -1.29 3.65 -14.73
C SER A 34 -0.60 4.06 -13.43
N LYS A 35 0.72 4.19 -13.47
CA LYS A 35 1.52 4.61 -12.31
C LYS A 35 1.06 5.95 -11.75
N LEU A 36 0.88 6.94 -12.62
CA LEU A 36 0.46 8.28 -12.19
C LEU A 36 -0.89 8.24 -11.46
N ILE A 37 -1.84 7.49 -11.99
CA ILE A 37 -3.17 7.38 -11.37
C ILE A 37 -3.08 6.67 -10.03
N TYR A 38 -2.34 5.57 -9.94
CA TYR A 38 -2.16 4.87 -8.67
C TYR A 38 -1.50 5.77 -7.62
N LYS A 39 -0.50 6.55 -8.00
CA LYS A 39 0.13 7.50 -7.08
C LYS A 39 -0.86 8.56 -6.58
N GLU A 40 -1.70 9.09 -7.45
CA GLU A 40 -2.74 10.04 -7.06
C GLU A 40 -3.71 9.42 -6.05
N ILE A 41 -4.08 8.16 -6.24
CA ILE A 41 -4.94 7.44 -5.31
C ILE A 41 -4.29 7.34 -3.93
N ILE A 42 -3.01 7.00 -3.88
CA ILE A 42 -2.27 6.91 -2.62
C ILE A 42 -2.22 8.28 -1.93
N LEU A 43 -1.95 9.34 -2.68
CA LEU A 43 -1.88 10.69 -2.14
C LEU A 43 -3.24 11.21 -1.67
N SER A 44 -4.35 10.63 -2.14
CA SER A 44 -5.68 10.97 -1.65
C SER A 44 -5.91 10.47 -0.23
N LYS A 45 -5.07 9.55 0.25
CA LYS A 45 -5.13 8.92 1.58
C LYS A 45 -6.42 8.12 1.80
N ASN A 46 -7.02 7.62 0.72
CA ASN A 46 -8.18 6.74 0.83
C ASN A 46 -7.77 5.47 1.57
N LYS A 47 -8.51 5.12 2.61
CA LYS A 47 -8.15 4.01 3.52
C LYS A 47 -8.13 2.64 2.84
N PHE A 48 -8.94 2.46 1.80
CA PHE A 48 -9.05 1.19 1.10
C PHE A 48 -8.20 1.16 -0.17
N TYR A 49 -8.40 2.13 -1.06
CA TYR A 49 -7.78 2.11 -2.38
C TYR A 49 -6.31 2.47 -2.37
N SER A 50 -5.84 3.23 -1.38
CA SER A 50 -4.41 3.58 -1.30
C SER A 50 -3.54 2.34 -1.15
N ILE A 51 -3.96 1.40 -0.31
CA ILE A 51 -3.23 0.15 -0.09
C ILE A 51 -3.25 -0.70 -1.37
N LEU A 52 -4.42 -0.81 -2.01
CA LEU A 52 -4.56 -1.56 -3.26
C LEU A 52 -3.70 -0.95 -4.37
N ALA A 53 -3.67 0.37 -4.45
CA ALA A 53 -2.88 1.08 -5.45
C ALA A 53 -1.38 0.83 -5.27
N LEU A 54 -0.90 0.86 -4.04
CA LEU A 54 0.51 0.57 -3.77
C LEU A 54 0.85 -0.88 -4.12
N ASN A 55 -0.04 -1.81 -3.80
CA ASN A 55 0.14 -3.21 -4.21
C ASN A 55 0.30 -3.33 -5.71
N SER A 56 -0.55 -2.64 -6.47
CA SER A 56 -0.50 -2.67 -7.93
C SER A 56 0.81 -2.11 -8.47
N ILE A 57 1.30 -1.04 -7.88
CA ILE A 57 2.59 -0.43 -8.27
C ILE A 57 3.74 -1.43 -8.05
N ILE A 58 3.75 -2.10 -6.89
CA ILE A 58 4.82 -3.03 -6.54
C ILE A 58 4.74 -4.31 -7.38
N GLU A 59 3.56 -4.92 -7.45
CA GLU A 59 3.37 -6.19 -8.17
C GLU A 59 3.65 -6.08 -9.67
N ASN A 60 3.32 -4.94 -10.26
CA ASN A 60 3.51 -4.74 -11.70
C ASN A 60 4.79 -3.96 -12.02
N GLU A 61 5.62 -3.74 -11.02
CA GLU A 61 6.92 -3.06 -11.18
C GLU A 61 6.80 -1.72 -11.90
N LEU A 62 5.78 -0.93 -11.53
CA LEU A 62 5.50 0.35 -12.17
C LEU A 62 6.47 1.45 -11.74
N GLU A 63 7.09 1.33 -10.58
CA GLU A 63 8.07 2.27 -10.06
C GLU A 63 9.38 1.57 -9.78
N GLU A 64 10.45 1.99 -10.45
CA GLU A 64 11.77 1.39 -10.31
C GLU A 64 12.57 1.99 -9.15
N ASN A 65 12.25 3.22 -8.75
CA ASN A 65 12.96 3.92 -7.69
C ASN A 65 12.45 3.48 -6.33
N SER A 66 13.29 2.74 -5.59
CA SER A 66 12.90 2.22 -4.28
C SER A 66 12.63 3.33 -3.26
N ALA A 67 13.31 4.47 -3.36
CA ALA A 67 13.05 5.60 -2.47
C ALA A 67 11.63 6.14 -2.67
N GLU A 68 11.13 6.15 -3.90
CA GLU A 68 9.75 6.56 -4.19
C GLU A 68 8.74 5.57 -3.61
N ILE A 69 9.00 4.27 -3.73
CA ILE A 69 8.15 3.24 -3.13
C ILE A 69 8.09 3.41 -1.60
N LEU A 70 9.22 3.65 -0.97
CA LEU A 70 9.27 3.84 0.48
C LEU A 70 8.52 5.10 0.93
N LYS A 71 8.56 6.17 0.12
CA LYS A 71 7.75 7.37 0.39
C LYS A 71 6.26 7.07 0.32
N LEU A 72 5.83 6.23 -0.62
CA LEU A 72 4.43 5.84 -0.73
C LEU A 72 3.99 5.02 0.49
N PHE A 73 4.85 4.15 1.00
CA PHE A 73 4.58 3.45 2.27
C PHE A 73 4.42 4.46 3.41
N GLU A 74 5.25 5.50 3.48
CA GLU A 74 5.13 6.53 4.53
C GLU A 74 3.77 7.24 4.47
N VAL A 75 3.29 7.56 3.28
CA VAL A 75 1.97 8.18 3.12
C VAL A 75 0.89 7.29 3.72
N ILE A 76 0.92 5.99 3.40
CA ILE A 76 -0.06 5.03 3.89
C ILE A 76 0.06 4.84 5.41
N GLU A 77 1.27 4.80 5.94
CA GLU A 77 1.52 4.65 7.38
C GLU A 77 0.92 5.82 8.19
N ASN A 78 0.75 6.98 7.57
CA ASN A 78 0.17 8.15 8.20
C ASN A 78 -1.36 8.24 8.04
N ILE A 79 -1.98 7.28 7.35
CA ILE A 79 -3.44 7.21 7.26
C ILE A 79 -3.97 6.58 8.57
N ASN A 80 -5.08 7.12 9.08
CA ASN A 80 -5.69 6.58 10.29
C ASN A 80 -6.49 5.30 9.96
N ILE A 81 -5.79 4.19 9.95
CA ILE A 81 -6.37 2.86 9.70
C ILE A 81 -6.29 1.99 10.94
N LYS A 82 -7.02 0.88 10.95
CA LYS A 82 -7.08 -0.03 12.09
C LYS A 82 -5.75 -0.74 12.31
N LYS A 83 -5.51 -1.18 13.55
CA LYS A 83 -4.28 -1.84 13.98
C LYS A 83 -3.84 -2.96 13.03
N GLU A 84 -4.74 -3.87 12.68
CA GLU A 84 -4.36 -5.02 11.85
C GLU A 84 -4.14 -4.64 10.39
N GLN A 85 -4.75 -3.56 9.92
CA GLN A 85 -4.42 -3.01 8.62
C GLN A 85 -3.04 -2.37 8.62
N LYS A 86 -2.68 -1.70 9.72
CA LYS A 86 -1.32 -1.15 9.89
C LYS A 86 -0.28 -2.27 9.90
N ASN A 87 -0.57 -3.37 10.58
CA ASN A 87 0.32 -4.52 10.62
C ASN A 87 0.44 -5.19 9.26
N LEU A 88 -0.63 -5.24 8.48
CA LEU A 88 -0.56 -5.75 7.12
C LEU A 88 0.34 -4.87 6.24
N VAL A 89 0.19 -3.56 6.33
CA VAL A 89 1.05 -2.62 5.60
C VAL A 89 2.51 -2.80 6.02
N LYS A 90 2.75 -2.99 7.32
CA LYS A 90 4.09 -3.24 7.87
C LYS A 90 4.68 -4.53 7.30
N LEU A 91 3.87 -5.58 7.19
CA LEU A 91 4.30 -6.84 6.60
C LEU A 91 4.68 -6.66 5.12
N LYS A 92 3.85 -5.95 4.37
CA LYS A 92 4.12 -5.65 2.95
C LYS A 92 5.40 -4.84 2.78
N LYS A 93 5.61 -3.86 3.65
CA LYS A 93 6.83 -3.05 3.64
C LYS A 93 8.05 -3.90 3.95
N ALA A 94 7.95 -4.79 4.93
CA ALA A 94 9.03 -5.71 5.27
C ALA A 94 9.42 -6.61 4.09
N LEU A 95 8.44 -7.15 3.40
CA LEU A 95 8.67 -7.96 2.20
C LEU A 95 9.38 -7.16 1.11
N TYR A 96 8.95 -5.92 0.91
CA TYR A 96 9.58 -5.04 -0.07
C TYR A 96 11.02 -4.72 0.32
N LEU A 97 11.27 -4.40 1.60
CA LEU A 97 12.61 -4.11 2.10
C LEU A 97 13.56 -5.30 1.89
N LYS A 98 13.08 -6.50 2.15
CA LYS A 98 13.88 -7.71 1.92
C LYS A 98 14.16 -7.91 0.42
N LYS A 99 13.21 -7.61 -0.42
CA LYS A 99 13.36 -7.69 -1.88
C LYS A 99 14.49 -6.77 -2.38
N ILE A 100 14.64 -5.60 -1.77
CA ILE A 100 15.69 -4.64 -2.14
C ILE A 100 16.96 -4.78 -1.28
N SER A 101 17.11 -5.92 -0.62
CA SER A 101 18.30 -6.27 0.18
C SER A 101 18.50 -5.40 1.43
N LYS A 102 17.42 -4.85 1.97
CA LYS A 102 17.42 -4.14 3.25
C LYS A 102 16.85 -5.03 4.34
N ASP A 103 17.51 -6.17 4.54
CA ASP A 103 17.03 -7.23 5.45
C ASP A 103 16.94 -6.78 6.90
N THR A 104 17.91 -5.98 7.38
CA THR A 104 17.91 -5.51 8.77
C THR A 104 16.66 -4.69 9.07
N GLU A 105 16.32 -3.76 8.18
CA GLU A 105 15.12 -2.93 8.32
C GLU A 105 13.85 -3.75 8.19
N GLY A 106 13.82 -4.68 7.23
CA GLY A 106 12.67 -5.58 7.04
C GLY A 106 12.46 -6.46 8.26
N ASN A 107 13.53 -7.05 8.78
CA ASN A 107 13.43 -7.93 9.96
C ASN A 107 12.95 -7.19 11.20
N LYS A 108 13.34 -5.92 11.35
CA LYS A 108 12.87 -5.08 12.45
C LYS A 108 11.33 -4.96 12.41
N LEU A 109 10.78 -4.70 11.23
CA LEU A 109 9.31 -4.60 11.07
C LEU A 109 8.62 -5.92 11.36
N LEU A 110 9.20 -7.04 10.93
CA LEU A 110 8.63 -8.37 11.19
C LEU A 110 8.60 -8.66 12.69
N LYS A 111 9.65 -8.29 13.42
CA LYS A 111 9.70 -8.45 14.87
C LYS A 111 8.66 -7.59 15.57
N GLU A 112 8.39 -6.40 15.07
CA GLU A 112 7.33 -5.53 15.62
C GLU A 112 5.95 -6.16 15.47
N ILE A 113 5.67 -6.79 14.31
CA ILE A 113 4.40 -7.49 14.07
C ILE A 113 4.24 -8.64 15.05
N ILE A 114 5.31 -9.40 15.26
CA ILE A 114 5.31 -10.55 16.19
C ILE A 114 5.08 -10.08 17.61
N ALA A 115 5.79 -9.03 18.04
CA ALA A 115 5.68 -8.48 19.40
C ALA A 115 4.29 -7.91 19.66
N ASP A 116 3.60 -7.41 18.63
CA ASP A 116 2.26 -6.86 18.74
C ASP A 116 1.17 -7.95 18.81
N ASN A 117 1.57 -9.20 18.70
CA ASN A 117 0.65 -10.34 18.67
C ASN A 117 -0.46 -10.18 17.62
N SER A 118 -0.07 -9.68 16.47
CA SER A 118 -0.94 -9.42 15.33
C SER A 118 -1.51 -10.73 14.76
N ILE A 119 -2.65 -10.62 14.06
CA ILE A 119 -3.16 -11.74 13.25
C ILE A 119 -2.17 -12.12 12.14
N TRP A 120 -1.22 -11.24 11.81
CA TRP A 120 -0.19 -11.48 10.80
C TRP A 120 1.11 -12.04 11.40
N LYS A 121 1.10 -12.40 12.70
CA LYS A 121 2.27 -12.89 13.42
C LYS A 121 2.91 -14.11 12.75
N GLU A 122 2.12 -15.11 12.41
CA GLU A 122 2.65 -16.33 11.79
C GLU A 122 3.27 -16.07 10.42
N ALA A 123 2.62 -15.24 9.62
CA ALA A 123 3.17 -14.83 8.34
C ALA A 123 4.50 -14.09 8.52
N ALA A 124 4.58 -13.21 9.52
CA ALA A 124 5.81 -12.49 9.83
C ALA A 124 6.94 -13.43 10.27
N MET A 125 6.60 -14.42 11.09
CA MET A 125 7.56 -15.43 11.54
C MET A 125 8.11 -16.23 10.36
N GLU A 126 7.24 -16.61 9.44
CA GLU A 126 7.64 -17.37 8.25
C GLU A 126 8.62 -16.57 7.40
N VAL A 127 8.32 -15.29 7.16
CA VAL A 127 9.21 -14.42 6.38
C VAL A 127 10.54 -14.21 7.11
N LEU A 128 10.51 -14.00 8.43
CA LEU A 128 11.70 -13.78 9.24
C LEU A 128 12.66 -14.98 9.20
N ASN A 129 12.11 -16.19 9.17
CA ASN A 129 12.88 -17.44 9.18
C ASN A 129 13.39 -17.85 7.79
N ASN A 130 12.95 -17.18 6.73
CA ASN A 130 13.45 -17.41 5.40
C ASN A 130 14.59 -16.43 5.10
#